data_d2ce2d9a7e328514b83a9b4d44cca696
#
_entry.id   d2ce2d9a7e328514b83a9b4d44cca696
#
_cell.length_a   1.000
_cell.length_b   1.000
_cell.length_c   1.000
_cell.angle_alpha   90.00
_cell.angle_beta   90.00
_cell.angle_gamma   90.00
#
_symmetry.space_group_name_H-M   'P 1'
#
loop_
_entity.id
_entity.type
_entity.pdbx_description
1 polymer ?
#
loop_
_entity_poly.entity_id
_entity_poly.type
_entity_poly.pdbx_seq_one_letter_code
_entity_poly.pdbx_strand_id
1 'polypeptide(L)'
;MTREGDPVTDDDAALASELAVAAGQLLLAVRADHPGIDGSELKELGDRSAQELLAARLAEARPGDSVLSEEAVDDRRRLTADRVWIIDPLDGTREYSEGRSDWAVHVALWQAGRLVAGAVPLPGLNTVLATDPAPVVPPASGAALRMAVSRSRPPALAQALTERLGLEPVPMGSAGYKVAAVVRGEVDLYVHAGGQYEWDSAAPVAVALAAGLHASRIDGSPLVYNQEDVLLPDLLVCRPELASDVLAVLATIAEVPA
;
A
#
# COMPACT_ATOMS: atom_id res chain seq x y z
N MET A 1 33.50 -0.56 -10.17
CA MET A 1 33.30 0.66 -9.38
C MET A 1 31.80 0.72 -9.16
N THR A 2 31.32 0.21 -8.03
CA THR A 2 29.94 0.36 -7.57
C THR A 2 29.76 1.82 -7.19
N ARG A 3 28.88 2.56 -7.90
CA ARG A 3 28.38 3.85 -7.43
C ARG A 3 27.57 3.56 -6.19
N GLU A 4 28.01 4.03 -5.03
CA GLU A 4 27.13 4.18 -3.88
C GLU A 4 25.99 5.09 -4.34
N GLY A 5 24.76 4.60 -4.27
CA GLY A 5 23.58 5.41 -4.56
C GLY A 5 23.58 6.62 -3.61
N ASP A 6 23.08 7.75 -4.07
CA ASP A 6 22.93 8.93 -3.22
C ASP A 6 22.20 8.55 -1.92
N PRO A 7 22.62 9.03 -0.78
CA PRO A 7 21.98 8.71 0.49
C PRO A 7 20.51 9.13 0.44
N VAL A 8 19.63 8.27 0.99
CA VAL A 8 18.25 8.67 1.29
C VAL A 8 18.31 9.93 2.12
N THR A 9 17.68 10.98 1.64
CA THR A 9 17.64 12.25 2.37
C THR A 9 16.28 12.32 3.08
N ASP A 10 16.22 12.95 4.25
CA ASP A 10 14.97 13.31 4.95
C ASP A 10 14.00 14.01 3.98
N ASP A 11 14.53 14.63 2.94
CA ASP A 11 13.85 15.28 1.83
C ASP A 11 13.00 14.30 0.96
N ASP A 12 13.42 13.04 0.76
CA ASP A 12 12.62 12.08 -0.04
C ASP A 12 11.40 11.56 0.72
N ALA A 13 11.50 11.34 2.01
CA ALA A 13 10.35 10.96 2.84
C ALA A 13 9.37 12.13 3.00
N ALA A 14 9.88 13.35 3.18
CA ALA A 14 9.08 14.56 3.22
C ALA A 14 8.35 14.78 1.88
N LEU A 15 9.06 14.61 0.75
CA LEU A 15 8.47 14.72 -0.59
C LEU A 15 7.38 13.67 -0.82
N ALA A 16 7.61 12.40 -0.44
CA ALA A 16 6.58 11.36 -0.54
C ALA A 16 5.30 11.76 0.21
N SER A 17 5.46 12.26 1.44
CA SER A 17 4.33 12.74 2.26
C SER A 17 3.63 13.93 1.63
N GLU A 18 4.37 14.95 1.17
CA GLU A 18 3.80 16.14 0.53
C GLU A 18 2.99 15.77 -0.71
N LEU A 19 3.55 14.95 -1.60
CA LEU A 19 2.91 14.51 -2.83
C LEU A 19 1.63 13.73 -2.55
N ALA A 20 1.71 12.74 -1.65
CA ALA A 20 0.59 11.89 -1.31
C ALA A 20 -0.55 12.67 -0.65
N VAL A 21 -0.23 13.59 0.27
CA VAL A 21 -1.22 14.49 0.92
C VAL A 21 -1.89 15.39 -0.12
N ALA A 22 -1.11 16.00 -1.01
CA ALA A 22 -1.65 16.88 -2.03
C ALA A 22 -2.61 16.15 -2.98
N ALA A 23 -2.27 14.92 -3.40
CA ALA A 23 -3.17 14.08 -4.20
C ALA A 23 -4.44 13.70 -3.43
N GLY A 24 -4.32 13.32 -2.16
CA GLY A 24 -5.47 13.01 -1.31
C GLY A 24 -6.42 14.20 -1.12
N GLN A 25 -5.89 15.39 -0.93
CA GLN A 25 -6.69 16.63 -0.84
C GLN A 25 -7.37 16.98 -2.17
N LEU A 26 -6.67 16.82 -3.29
CA LEU A 26 -7.26 17.00 -4.62
C LEU A 26 -8.43 16.03 -4.83
N LEU A 27 -8.29 14.76 -4.48
CA LEU A 27 -9.34 13.76 -4.62
C LEU A 27 -10.58 14.10 -3.77
N LEU A 28 -10.39 14.60 -2.54
CA LEU A 28 -11.51 15.10 -1.72
C LEU A 28 -12.23 16.27 -2.39
N ALA A 29 -11.48 17.22 -2.95
CA ALA A 29 -12.04 18.36 -3.68
C ALA A 29 -12.80 17.92 -4.94
N VAL A 30 -12.17 17.05 -5.77
CA VAL A 30 -12.82 16.48 -6.98
C VAL A 30 -14.15 15.83 -6.62
N ARG A 31 -14.22 15.02 -5.57
CA ARG A 31 -15.45 14.38 -5.14
C ARG A 31 -16.50 15.39 -4.65
N ALA A 32 -16.08 16.43 -3.94
CA ALA A 32 -16.97 17.48 -3.42
C ALA A 32 -17.53 18.39 -4.51
N ASP A 33 -16.74 18.66 -5.55
CA ASP A 33 -17.10 19.57 -6.65
C ASP A 33 -18.04 18.91 -7.69
N HIS A 34 -18.18 17.57 -7.64
CA HIS A 34 -18.99 16.81 -8.57
C HIS A 34 -20.11 16.01 -7.88
N PRO A 35 -21.03 16.67 -7.15
CA PRO A 35 -22.10 15.96 -6.46
C PRO A 35 -23.07 15.31 -7.50
N GLY A 36 -23.30 14.00 -7.37
CA GLY A 36 -24.22 13.26 -8.23
C GLY A 36 -23.65 12.82 -9.58
N ILE A 37 -22.34 13.01 -9.82
CA ILE A 37 -21.64 12.39 -10.96
C ILE A 37 -21.77 10.86 -10.91
N ASP A 38 -21.81 10.20 -12.06
CA ASP A 38 -21.79 8.74 -12.12
C ASP A 38 -20.52 8.17 -11.48
N GLY A 39 -20.65 7.03 -10.78
CA GLY A 39 -19.53 6.43 -10.07
C GLY A 39 -18.37 6.01 -10.97
N SER A 40 -18.60 5.63 -12.23
CA SER A 40 -17.53 5.31 -13.19
C SER A 40 -16.81 6.57 -13.66
N GLU A 41 -17.54 7.64 -13.93
CA GLU A 41 -16.96 8.93 -14.29
C GLU A 41 -16.15 9.53 -13.13
N LEU A 42 -16.64 9.39 -11.88
CA LEU A 42 -15.93 9.87 -10.70
C LEU A 42 -14.60 9.13 -10.49
N LYS A 43 -14.56 7.80 -10.73
CA LYS A 43 -13.32 7.02 -10.71
C LYS A 43 -12.31 7.56 -11.70
N GLU A 44 -12.68 7.59 -12.99
CA GLU A 44 -11.82 8.05 -14.07
C GLU A 44 -11.32 9.50 -13.86
N LEU A 45 -12.16 10.37 -13.31
CA LEU A 45 -11.80 11.73 -12.99
C LEU A 45 -10.81 11.79 -11.82
N GLY A 46 -11.04 10.99 -10.78
CA GLY A 46 -10.16 10.89 -9.62
C GLY A 46 -8.78 10.37 -10.00
N ASP A 47 -8.73 9.18 -10.64
CA ASP A 47 -7.50 8.54 -11.09
C ASP A 47 -6.66 9.49 -11.95
N ARG A 48 -7.27 10.05 -12.99
CA ARG A 48 -6.60 11.00 -13.90
C ARG A 48 -6.08 12.25 -13.18
N SER A 49 -6.92 12.88 -12.32
CA SER A 49 -6.54 14.12 -11.65
C SER A 49 -5.38 13.91 -10.69
N ALA A 50 -5.40 12.83 -9.91
CA ALA A 50 -4.32 12.49 -8.99
C ALA A 50 -3.04 12.08 -9.74
N GLN A 51 -3.16 11.31 -10.83
CA GLN A 51 -2.04 10.94 -11.68
C GLN A 51 -1.35 12.18 -12.28
N GLU A 52 -2.11 13.11 -12.86
CA GLU A 52 -1.57 14.35 -13.46
C GLU A 52 -0.81 15.19 -12.42
N LEU A 53 -1.36 15.35 -11.21
CA LEU A 53 -0.71 16.07 -10.12
C LEU A 53 0.60 15.40 -9.70
N LEU A 54 0.56 14.07 -9.43
CA LEU A 54 1.74 13.33 -8.97
C LEU A 54 2.83 13.33 -10.02
N ALA A 55 2.49 13.06 -11.29
CA ALA A 55 3.45 13.03 -12.39
C ALA A 55 4.14 14.39 -12.61
N ALA A 56 3.36 15.49 -12.59
CA ALA A 56 3.90 16.82 -12.79
C ALA A 56 4.87 17.21 -11.66
N ARG A 57 4.47 16.99 -10.40
CA ARG A 57 5.31 17.35 -9.25
C ARG A 57 6.55 16.47 -9.11
N LEU A 58 6.45 15.16 -9.43
CA LEU A 58 7.63 14.29 -9.46
C LEU A 58 8.61 14.72 -10.55
N ALA A 59 8.12 15.03 -11.76
CA ALA A 59 8.98 15.52 -12.84
C ALA A 59 9.69 16.83 -12.50
N GLU A 60 9.07 17.71 -11.71
CA GLU A 60 9.67 18.96 -11.24
C GLU A 60 10.68 18.70 -10.12
N ALA A 61 10.30 17.93 -9.09
CA ALA A 61 11.13 17.75 -7.90
C ALA A 61 12.27 16.75 -8.11
N ARG A 62 12.09 15.73 -8.96
CA ARG A 62 13.03 14.62 -9.20
C ARG A 62 13.13 14.27 -10.68
N PRO A 63 13.60 15.17 -11.54
CA PRO A 63 13.61 15.01 -13.01
C PRO A 63 14.52 13.85 -13.48
N GLY A 64 15.41 13.34 -12.62
CA GLY A 64 16.29 12.22 -12.91
C GLY A 64 15.76 10.85 -12.49
N ASP A 65 14.67 10.80 -11.71
CA ASP A 65 14.11 9.55 -11.21
C ASP A 65 13.11 8.95 -12.23
N SER A 66 12.94 7.63 -12.18
CA SER A 66 11.91 6.94 -12.94
C SER A 66 10.63 6.83 -12.11
N VAL A 67 9.50 6.62 -12.79
CA VAL A 67 8.19 6.44 -12.15
C VAL A 67 7.52 5.17 -12.68
N LEU A 68 6.99 4.36 -11.77
CA LEU A 68 6.05 3.28 -12.02
C LEU A 68 4.70 3.69 -11.42
N SER A 69 3.65 3.71 -12.21
CA SER A 69 2.31 4.10 -11.78
C SER A 69 1.25 3.16 -12.35
N GLU A 70 0.17 2.95 -11.60
CA GLU A 70 -1.02 2.26 -12.10
C GLU A 70 -1.60 2.92 -13.35
N GLU A 71 -1.66 4.25 -13.37
CA GLU A 71 -2.35 5.05 -14.39
C GLU A 71 -1.43 5.54 -15.53
N ALA A 72 -0.19 5.05 -15.60
CA ALA A 72 0.76 5.45 -16.63
C ALA A 72 1.32 4.26 -17.40
N VAL A 73 1.66 4.50 -18.67
CA VAL A 73 2.35 3.49 -19.47
C VAL A 73 3.77 3.29 -18.92
N ASP A 74 4.11 2.06 -18.55
CA ASP A 74 5.45 1.68 -18.13
C ASP A 74 6.39 1.64 -19.34
N ASP A 75 7.29 2.60 -19.42
CA ASP A 75 8.32 2.67 -20.49
C ASP A 75 9.55 1.79 -20.20
N ARG A 76 9.54 1.08 -19.09
CA ARG A 76 10.59 0.14 -18.63
C ARG A 76 11.98 0.73 -18.39
N ARG A 77 12.17 2.05 -18.55
CA ARG A 77 13.46 2.70 -18.18
C ARG A 77 13.78 2.52 -16.71
N ARG A 78 12.74 2.37 -15.87
CA ARG A 78 12.86 2.09 -14.44
C ARG A 78 13.68 0.84 -14.12
N LEU A 79 13.73 -0.17 -15.00
CA LEU A 79 14.45 -1.44 -14.77
C LEU A 79 15.98 -1.26 -14.72
N THR A 80 16.47 -0.15 -15.24
CA THR A 80 17.90 0.20 -15.21
C THR A 80 18.18 1.46 -14.38
N ALA A 81 17.16 2.00 -13.73
CA ALA A 81 17.27 3.18 -12.89
C ALA A 81 17.65 2.80 -11.46
N ASP A 82 18.46 3.63 -10.82
CA ASP A 82 18.83 3.47 -9.41
C ASP A 82 17.69 3.88 -8.46
N ARG A 83 16.78 4.77 -8.93
CA ARG A 83 15.68 5.36 -8.15
C ARG A 83 14.38 5.29 -8.94
N VAL A 84 13.34 4.74 -8.32
CA VAL A 84 12.02 4.59 -8.93
C VAL A 84 10.94 4.97 -7.93
N TRP A 85 10.11 5.94 -8.28
CA TRP A 85 8.89 6.24 -7.56
C TRP A 85 7.80 5.28 -7.99
N ILE A 86 7.23 4.54 -7.04
CA ILE A 86 6.12 3.59 -7.27
C ILE A 86 4.88 4.23 -6.66
N ILE A 87 3.90 4.55 -7.50
CA ILE A 87 2.72 5.32 -7.08
C ILE A 87 1.41 4.63 -7.48
N ASP A 88 0.43 4.72 -6.60
CA ASP A 88 -0.98 4.45 -6.87
C ASP A 88 -1.75 5.74 -6.58
N PRO A 89 -2.26 6.41 -7.62
CA PRO A 89 -2.96 7.69 -7.46
C PRO A 89 -4.24 7.60 -6.65
N LEU A 90 -4.93 6.46 -6.67
CA LEU A 90 -6.18 6.24 -5.95
C LEU A 90 -6.42 4.75 -5.65
N ASP A 91 -5.78 4.21 -4.62
CA ASP A 91 -6.10 2.85 -4.12
C ASP A 91 -7.48 2.82 -3.46
N GLY A 92 -8.34 1.96 -3.99
CA GLY A 92 -9.73 1.87 -3.56
C GLY A 92 -10.66 2.78 -4.35
N THR A 93 -10.50 2.86 -5.66
CA THR A 93 -11.35 3.64 -6.59
C THR A 93 -12.85 3.36 -6.41
N ARG A 94 -13.20 2.10 -6.09
CA ARG A 94 -14.57 1.72 -5.78
C ARG A 94 -15.09 2.39 -4.51
N GLU A 95 -14.33 2.32 -3.43
CA GLU A 95 -14.67 2.93 -2.14
C GLU A 95 -14.77 4.44 -2.27
N TYR A 96 -13.86 5.05 -3.02
CA TYR A 96 -13.89 6.47 -3.34
C TYR A 96 -15.19 6.86 -4.05
N SER A 97 -15.58 6.14 -5.11
CA SER A 97 -16.80 6.43 -5.88
C SER A 97 -18.10 6.15 -5.11
N GLU A 98 -18.07 5.21 -4.14
CA GLU A 98 -19.18 4.94 -3.23
C GLU A 98 -19.31 5.98 -2.08
N GLY A 99 -18.45 7.01 -2.05
CA GLY A 99 -18.45 8.03 -1.00
C GLY A 99 -17.90 7.57 0.34
N ARG A 100 -17.21 6.42 0.36
CA ARG A 100 -16.63 5.83 1.57
C ARG A 100 -15.34 6.55 1.98
N SER A 101 -14.79 6.16 3.13
CA SER A 101 -13.55 6.70 3.70
C SER A 101 -12.36 5.72 3.62
N ASP A 102 -12.58 4.45 3.24
CA ASP A 102 -11.59 3.39 3.26
C ASP A 102 -10.87 3.26 1.90
N TRP A 103 -10.21 4.33 1.50
CA TRP A 103 -9.35 4.47 0.32
C TRP A 103 -8.09 5.27 0.66
N ALA A 104 -7.08 5.21 -0.18
CA ALA A 104 -5.77 5.80 0.06
C ALA A 104 -5.13 6.35 -1.23
N VAL A 105 -3.99 7.00 -1.10
CA VAL A 105 -3.02 7.29 -2.17
C VAL A 105 -1.70 6.65 -1.76
N HIS A 106 -0.93 6.13 -2.70
CA HIS A 106 0.37 5.54 -2.41
C HIS A 106 1.47 6.29 -3.13
N VAL A 107 2.49 6.69 -2.39
CA VAL A 107 3.72 7.24 -2.95
C VAL A 107 4.90 6.57 -2.25
N ALA A 108 5.68 5.79 -2.98
CA ALA A 108 6.88 5.12 -2.47
C ALA A 108 8.09 5.44 -3.33
N LEU A 109 9.27 5.46 -2.72
CA LEU A 109 10.55 5.47 -3.41
C LEU A 109 11.25 4.13 -3.19
N TRP A 110 11.50 3.43 -4.28
CA TRP A 110 12.43 2.31 -4.35
C TRP A 110 13.80 2.80 -4.78
N GLN A 111 14.84 2.37 -4.09
CA GLN A 111 16.22 2.70 -4.41
C GLN A 111 17.13 1.50 -4.18
N ALA A 112 17.91 1.11 -5.19
CA ALA A 112 18.94 0.09 -5.10
C ALA A 112 18.49 -1.21 -4.39
N GLY A 113 17.32 -1.73 -4.75
CA GLY A 113 16.80 -3.01 -4.24
C GLY A 113 15.90 -2.93 -3.01
N ARG A 114 15.59 -1.74 -2.49
CA ARG A 114 14.76 -1.57 -1.28
C ARG A 114 13.82 -0.37 -1.36
N LEU A 115 12.73 -0.44 -0.63
CA LEU A 115 11.87 0.72 -0.37
C LEU A 115 12.56 1.61 0.68
N VAL A 116 12.73 2.90 0.39
CA VAL A 116 13.47 3.84 1.23
C VAL A 116 12.63 4.98 1.77
N ALA A 117 11.55 5.32 1.09
CA ALA A 117 10.55 6.27 1.54
C ALA A 117 9.16 5.78 1.15
N GLY A 118 8.14 6.20 1.88
CA GLY A 118 6.76 5.89 1.56
C GLY A 118 5.79 6.72 2.36
N ALA A 119 4.65 7.06 1.75
CA ALA A 119 3.55 7.74 2.39
C ALA A 119 2.21 7.19 1.91
N VAL A 120 1.28 7.03 2.85
CA VAL A 120 -0.07 6.53 2.67
C VAL A 120 -1.03 7.46 3.41
N PRO A 121 -1.50 8.54 2.78
CA PRO A 121 -2.60 9.30 3.34
C PRO A 121 -3.89 8.51 3.26
N LEU A 122 -4.71 8.69 4.27
CA LEU A 122 -6.08 8.22 4.39
C LEU A 122 -6.99 9.45 4.45
N PRO A 123 -7.31 10.06 3.30
CA PRO A 123 -7.95 11.38 3.28
C PRO A 123 -9.31 11.38 3.96
N GLY A 124 -10.06 10.27 3.86
CA GLY A 124 -11.34 10.08 4.54
C GLY A 124 -11.25 10.07 6.07
N LEU A 125 -10.05 9.89 6.64
CA LEU A 125 -9.74 9.94 8.07
C LEU A 125 -8.91 11.16 8.47
N ASN A 126 -8.54 12.01 7.52
CA ASN A 126 -7.61 13.13 7.73
C ASN A 126 -6.30 12.68 8.42
N THR A 127 -5.75 11.55 7.98
CA THR A 127 -4.55 10.91 8.57
C THR A 127 -3.54 10.63 7.48
N VAL A 128 -2.26 10.73 7.81
CA VAL A 128 -1.14 10.36 6.95
C VAL A 128 -0.23 9.42 7.72
N LEU A 129 0.13 8.32 7.10
CA LEU A 129 1.16 7.41 7.59
C LEU A 129 2.35 7.50 6.64
N ALA A 130 3.55 7.69 7.17
CA ALA A 130 4.77 7.86 6.40
C ALA A 130 5.93 7.10 7.03
N THR A 131 7.00 6.91 6.27
CA THR A 131 8.23 6.28 6.79
C THR A 131 8.99 7.21 7.73
N ASP A 132 8.81 8.52 7.60
CA ASP A 132 9.38 9.54 8.47
C ASP A 132 8.39 10.70 8.70
N PRO A 133 8.00 11.00 9.97
CA PRO A 133 8.28 10.17 11.14
C PRO A 133 7.55 8.81 11.06
N ALA A 134 8.25 7.74 11.44
CA ALA A 134 7.67 6.40 11.45
C ALA A 134 6.51 6.32 12.46
N PRO A 135 5.39 5.68 12.08
CA PRO A 135 4.26 5.52 12.99
C PRO A 135 4.61 4.63 14.19
N VAL A 136 4.05 4.97 15.35
CA VAL A 136 4.10 4.10 16.53
C VAL A 136 2.88 3.19 16.51
N VAL A 137 3.09 1.89 16.34
CA VAL A 137 2.01 0.91 16.38
C VAL A 137 1.49 0.78 17.82
N PRO A 138 0.18 0.99 18.08
CA PRO A 138 -0.38 0.79 19.40
C PRO A 138 -0.17 -0.66 19.88
N PRO A 139 -0.01 -0.90 21.20
CA PRO A 139 0.07 -2.25 21.73
C PRO A 139 -1.19 -3.05 21.41
N ALA A 140 -1.05 -4.39 21.32
CA ALA A 140 -2.19 -5.27 21.12
C ALA A 140 -3.23 -5.06 22.23
N SER A 141 -4.51 -5.06 21.88
CA SER A 141 -5.60 -4.79 22.83
C SER A 141 -5.83 -5.89 23.86
N GLY A 142 -5.20 -7.06 23.69
CA GLY A 142 -5.45 -8.26 24.51
C GLY A 142 -6.80 -8.95 24.26
N ALA A 143 -7.60 -8.44 23.32
CA ALA A 143 -8.83 -9.06 22.83
C ALA A 143 -8.51 -10.14 21.78
N ALA A 144 -9.56 -10.72 21.19
CA ALA A 144 -9.38 -11.62 20.02
C ALA A 144 -8.62 -10.93 18.90
N LEU A 145 -7.71 -11.66 18.26
CA LEU A 145 -6.92 -11.16 17.12
C LEU A 145 -7.85 -10.82 15.94
N ARG A 146 -7.61 -9.67 15.31
CA ARG A 146 -8.42 -9.17 14.21
C ARG A 146 -7.63 -9.17 12.90
N MET A 147 -8.28 -9.56 11.82
CA MET A 147 -7.68 -9.58 10.49
C MET A 147 -8.46 -8.70 9.51
N ALA A 148 -7.77 -7.77 8.83
CA ALA A 148 -8.37 -7.05 7.72
C ALA A 148 -8.65 -8.00 6.56
N VAL A 149 -9.87 -7.95 6.02
CA VAL A 149 -10.29 -8.75 4.85
C VAL A 149 -10.91 -7.86 3.78
N SER A 150 -10.86 -8.31 2.53
CA SER A 150 -11.56 -7.61 1.46
C SER A 150 -13.06 -7.61 1.71
N ARG A 151 -13.68 -6.44 1.69
CA ARG A 151 -15.13 -6.26 1.84
C ARG A 151 -15.92 -6.97 0.74
N SER A 152 -15.42 -6.93 -0.47
CA SER A 152 -16.13 -7.41 -1.66
C SER A 152 -15.73 -8.82 -2.10
N ARG A 153 -14.48 -9.22 -1.86
CA ARG A 153 -13.92 -10.50 -2.30
C ARG A 153 -12.91 -11.02 -1.28
N PRO A 154 -13.35 -11.46 -0.09
CA PRO A 154 -12.42 -12.09 0.85
C PRO A 154 -11.83 -13.36 0.21
N PRO A 155 -10.49 -13.50 0.14
CA PRO A 155 -9.89 -14.70 -0.42
C PRO A 155 -10.20 -15.92 0.46
N ALA A 156 -10.28 -17.11 -0.15
CA ALA A 156 -10.50 -18.38 0.59
C ALA A 156 -9.41 -18.59 1.66
N LEU A 157 -8.19 -18.18 1.36
CA LEU A 157 -7.07 -18.20 2.31
C LEU A 157 -7.35 -17.42 3.60
N ALA A 158 -7.97 -16.23 3.48
CA ALA A 158 -8.33 -15.43 4.65
C ALA A 158 -9.40 -16.12 5.52
N GLN A 159 -10.36 -16.79 4.89
CA GLN A 159 -11.35 -17.58 5.61
C GLN A 159 -10.70 -18.74 6.37
N ALA A 160 -9.82 -19.50 5.70
CA ALA A 160 -9.11 -20.62 6.33
C ALA A 160 -8.22 -20.17 7.51
N LEU A 161 -7.55 -19.01 7.40
CA LEU A 161 -6.79 -18.41 8.50
C LEU A 161 -7.70 -18.03 9.67
N THR A 162 -8.84 -17.39 9.37
CA THR A 162 -9.83 -17.00 10.38
C THR A 162 -10.28 -18.20 11.19
N GLU A 163 -10.61 -19.33 10.55
CA GLU A 163 -11.05 -20.54 11.21
C GLU A 163 -9.93 -21.20 12.05
N ARG A 164 -8.70 -21.28 11.51
CA ARG A 164 -7.59 -21.96 12.17
C ARG A 164 -6.97 -21.20 13.34
N LEU A 165 -6.93 -19.88 13.25
CA LEU A 165 -6.35 -19.01 14.28
C LEU A 165 -7.40 -18.35 15.18
N GLY A 166 -8.68 -18.56 14.93
CA GLY A 166 -9.76 -17.93 15.71
C GLY A 166 -9.79 -16.42 15.57
N LEU A 167 -9.53 -15.92 14.35
CA LEU A 167 -9.45 -14.48 14.07
C LEU A 167 -10.84 -13.87 13.90
N GLU A 168 -10.98 -12.60 14.25
CA GLU A 168 -12.16 -11.79 13.92
C GLU A 168 -11.90 -11.06 12.57
N PRO A 169 -12.67 -11.36 11.49
CA PRO A 169 -12.51 -10.68 10.21
C PRO A 169 -13.13 -9.29 10.25
N VAL A 170 -12.38 -8.28 9.81
CA VAL A 170 -12.83 -6.89 9.71
C VAL A 170 -12.84 -6.48 8.23
N PRO A 171 -14.04 -6.36 7.59
CA PRO A 171 -14.15 -6.02 6.19
C PRO A 171 -13.78 -4.55 5.91
N MET A 172 -12.83 -4.33 4.98
CA MET A 172 -12.36 -3.02 4.54
C MET A 172 -12.15 -2.98 3.02
N GLY A 173 -12.21 -1.79 2.44
CA GLY A 173 -11.77 -1.51 1.08
C GLY A 173 -10.26 -1.36 0.97
N SER A 174 -9.75 -0.99 -0.21
CA SER A 174 -8.36 -0.58 -0.48
C SER A 174 -7.30 -1.55 0.09
N ALA A 175 -6.23 -1.77 -0.61
CA ALA A 175 -5.10 -2.58 -0.10
C ALA A 175 -4.30 -1.81 0.95
N GLY A 176 -3.96 -0.57 0.62
CA GLY A 176 -3.22 0.31 1.52
C GLY A 176 -3.99 0.65 2.79
N TYR A 177 -5.31 0.84 2.69
CA TYR A 177 -6.13 1.07 3.88
C TYR A 177 -6.08 -0.12 4.86
N LYS A 178 -6.08 -1.38 4.35
CA LYS A 178 -5.96 -2.58 5.17
C LYS A 178 -4.60 -2.68 5.86
N VAL A 179 -3.50 -2.41 5.15
CA VAL A 179 -2.17 -2.33 5.76
C VAL A 179 -2.11 -1.19 6.79
N ALA A 180 -2.63 -0.01 6.43
CA ALA A 180 -2.71 1.12 7.34
C ALA A 180 -3.52 0.82 8.60
N ALA A 181 -4.55 -0.03 8.54
CA ALA A 181 -5.31 -0.46 9.70
C ALA A 181 -4.47 -1.34 10.66
N VAL A 182 -3.53 -2.15 10.13
CA VAL A 182 -2.54 -2.87 10.96
C VAL A 182 -1.61 -1.88 11.65
N VAL A 183 -1.09 -0.89 10.92
CA VAL A 183 -0.20 0.16 11.47
C VAL A 183 -0.91 0.95 12.57
N ARG A 184 -2.19 1.27 12.41
CA ARG A 184 -3.00 1.98 13.42
C ARG A 184 -3.48 1.09 14.58
N GLY A 185 -3.19 -0.22 14.54
CA GLY A 185 -3.63 -1.17 15.57
C GLY A 185 -5.14 -1.44 15.59
N GLU A 186 -5.85 -1.12 14.52
CA GLU A 186 -7.27 -1.45 14.36
C GLU A 186 -7.48 -2.93 14.08
N VAL A 187 -6.49 -3.57 13.45
CA VAL A 187 -6.39 -5.01 13.23
C VAL A 187 -4.97 -5.46 13.50
N ASP A 188 -4.74 -6.76 13.64
CA ASP A 188 -3.43 -7.32 13.99
C ASP A 188 -2.68 -7.87 12.78
N LEU A 189 -3.41 -8.19 11.71
CA LEU A 189 -2.82 -8.69 10.46
C LEU A 189 -3.70 -8.41 9.24
N TYR A 190 -3.05 -8.42 8.08
CA TYR A 190 -3.65 -8.44 6.76
C TYR A 190 -2.93 -9.45 5.89
N VAL A 191 -3.70 -10.31 5.21
CA VAL A 191 -3.20 -11.25 4.22
C VAL A 191 -3.93 -11.02 2.90
N HIS A 192 -3.15 -10.92 1.82
CA HIS A 192 -3.67 -10.90 0.47
C HIS A 192 -3.16 -12.10 -0.31
N ALA A 193 -4.03 -12.70 -1.12
CA ALA A 193 -3.69 -13.69 -2.12
C ALA A 193 -4.66 -13.55 -3.29
N GLY A 194 -4.16 -13.56 -4.51
CA GLY A 194 -4.98 -13.44 -5.70
C GLY A 194 -4.55 -12.36 -6.67
N GLY A 195 -3.35 -11.86 -6.51
CA GLY A 195 -2.72 -10.88 -7.40
C GLY A 195 -3.01 -9.44 -6.96
N GLN A 196 -1.93 -8.74 -6.70
CA GLN A 196 -1.81 -7.30 -6.57
C GLN A 196 -0.70 -6.86 -7.50
N TYR A 197 -0.61 -5.57 -7.73
CA TYR A 197 0.54 -4.99 -8.41
C TYR A 197 1.48 -4.32 -7.40
N GLU A 198 2.69 -3.98 -7.83
CA GLU A 198 3.68 -3.36 -6.95
C GLU A 198 3.16 -2.06 -6.31
N TRP A 199 2.38 -1.26 -7.03
CA TRP A 199 1.83 0.00 -6.54
C TRP A 199 0.76 -0.15 -5.46
N ASP A 200 0.03 -1.30 -5.42
CA ASP A 200 -0.94 -1.60 -4.36
C ASP A 200 -0.28 -1.73 -2.97
N SER A 201 1.02 -2.03 -2.92
CA SER A 201 1.68 -2.40 -1.66
C SER A 201 2.99 -1.69 -1.36
N ALA A 202 3.69 -1.09 -2.34
CA ALA A 202 5.01 -0.51 -2.11
C ALA A 202 5.02 0.54 -0.98
N ALA A 203 4.15 1.53 -1.03
CA ALA A 203 4.08 2.54 0.02
C ALA A 203 3.55 1.99 1.35
N PRO A 204 2.44 1.20 1.37
CA PRO A 204 1.97 0.58 2.59
C PRO A 204 3.01 -0.31 3.29
N VAL A 205 3.77 -1.11 2.52
CA VAL A 205 4.83 -1.97 3.05
C VAL A 205 6.00 -1.15 3.58
N ALA A 206 6.43 -0.10 2.86
CA ALA A 206 7.47 0.79 3.35
C ALA A 206 7.11 1.36 4.74
N VAL A 207 5.89 1.86 4.89
CA VAL A 207 5.37 2.40 6.15
C VAL A 207 5.27 1.33 7.23
N ALA A 208 4.75 0.14 6.90
CA ALA A 208 4.62 -0.96 7.86
C ALA A 208 5.99 -1.41 8.41
N LEU A 209 6.99 -1.55 7.54
CA LEU A 209 8.37 -1.89 7.94
C LEU A 209 9.01 -0.79 8.80
N ALA A 210 8.82 0.49 8.44
CA ALA A 210 9.29 1.62 9.23
C ALA A 210 8.65 1.65 10.63
N ALA A 211 7.39 1.22 10.74
CA ALA A 211 6.67 1.10 12.01
C ALA A 211 7.06 -0.16 12.82
N GLY A 212 7.97 -0.99 12.33
CA GLY A 212 8.44 -2.22 13.00
C GLY A 212 7.51 -3.42 12.85
N LEU A 213 6.56 -3.40 11.91
CA LEU A 213 5.72 -4.55 11.58
C LEU A 213 6.47 -5.55 10.71
N HIS A 214 5.97 -6.79 10.66
CA HIS A 214 6.41 -7.80 9.71
C HIS A 214 5.70 -7.61 8.37
N ALA A 215 6.45 -7.68 7.27
CA ALA A 215 5.91 -7.74 5.90
C ALA A 215 6.71 -8.73 5.06
N SER A 216 6.02 -9.67 4.41
CA SER A 216 6.61 -10.71 3.56
C SER A 216 5.61 -11.21 2.52
N ARG A 217 6.07 -12.09 1.64
CA ARG A 217 5.20 -13.01 0.90
C ARG A 217 4.53 -13.99 1.88
N ILE A 218 3.47 -14.66 1.45
CA ILE A 218 2.77 -15.65 2.31
C ILE A 218 3.59 -16.90 2.59
N ASP A 219 4.65 -17.16 1.84
CA ASP A 219 5.63 -18.22 2.08
C ASP A 219 6.80 -17.78 2.99
N GLY A 220 6.78 -16.52 3.45
CA GLY A 220 7.82 -15.91 4.28
C GLY A 220 8.99 -15.33 3.49
N SER A 221 9.03 -15.48 2.17
CA SER A 221 10.07 -14.86 1.34
C SER A 221 9.96 -13.33 1.30
N PRO A 222 11.05 -12.60 1.03
CA PRO A 222 11.02 -11.15 0.94
C PRO A 222 10.11 -10.64 -0.19
N LEU A 223 9.48 -9.50 0.03
CA LEU A 223 8.83 -8.73 -1.01
C LEU A 223 9.90 -8.02 -1.86
N VAL A 224 9.79 -8.15 -3.18
CA VAL A 224 10.73 -7.56 -4.14
C VAL A 224 9.95 -6.64 -5.07
N TYR A 225 10.46 -5.42 -5.25
CA TYR A 225 9.82 -4.36 -6.05
C TYR A 225 10.70 -3.96 -7.21
N ASN A 226 10.15 -3.20 -8.15
CA ASN A 226 10.75 -2.78 -9.41
C ASN A 226 11.14 -3.96 -10.30
N GLN A 227 10.26 -4.95 -10.39
CA GLN A 227 10.46 -6.12 -11.23
C GLN A 227 9.95 -5.90 -12.66
N GLU A 228 10.41 -6.71 -13.62
CA GLU A 228 9.91 -6.67 -15.00
C GLU A 228 8.43 -7.00 -15.08
N ASP A 229 7.98 -8.03 -14.33
CA ASP A 229 6.57 -8.30 -14.07
C ASP A 229 6.18 -7.60 -12.76
N VAL A 230 5.34 -6.61 -12.88
CA VAL A 230 4.87 -5.80 -11.76
C VAL A 230 3.81 -6.50 -10.90
N LEU A 231 3.42 -7.74 -11.25
CA LEU A 231 2.48 -8.53 -10.46
C LEU A 231 3.12 -8.98 -9.16
N LEU A 232 2.50 -8.63 -8.03
CA LEU A 232 2.83 -9.11 -6.70
C LEU A 232 1.70 -10.07 -6.25
N PRO A 233 1.89 -11.40 -6.33
CA PRO A 233 0.77 -12.34 -6.22
C PRO A 233 0.18 -12.45 -4.82
N ASP A 234 0.92 -12.08 -3.77
CA ASP A 234 0.47 -12.22 -2.39
C ASP A 234 1.25 -11.31 -1.43
N LEU A 235 0.69 -11.11 -0.24
CA LEU A 235 1.23 -10.25 0.80
C LEU A 235 0.76 -10.71 2.18
N LEU A 236 1.67 -10.72 3.15
CA LEU A 236 1.38 -10.77 4.59
C LEU A 236 1.94 -9.51 5.25
N VAL A 237 1.11 -8.80 6.01
CA VAL A 237 1.53 -7.77 6.95
C VAL A 237 0.92 -8.07 8.31
N CYS A 238 1.72 -8.13 9.35
CA CYS A 238 1.23 -8.42 10.69
C CYS A 238 2.13 -7.86 11.79
N ARG A 239 1.67 -7.94 13.03
CA ARG A 239 2.53 -7.73 14.20
C ARG A 239 3.67 -8.74 14.20
N PRO A 240 4.91 -8.35 14.55
CA PRO A 240 6.07 -9.24 14.47
C PRO A 240 5.91 -10.53 15.27
N GLU A 241 5.27 -10.44 16.44
CA GLU A 241 5.03 -11.59 17.32
C GLU A 241 4.07 -12.64 16.75
N LEU A 242 3.27 -12.27 15.74
CA LEU A 242 2.33 -13.18 15.08
C LEU A 242 2.93 -13.86 13.84
N ALA A 243 4.02 -13.34 13.30
CA ALA A 243 4.54 -13.73 11.99
C ALA A 243 4.82 -15.24 11.90
N SER A 244 5.49 -15.80 12.90
CA SER A 244 5.82 -17.23 12.91
C SER A 244 4.60 -18.15 12.86
N ASP A 245 3.59 -17.85 13.68
CA ASP A 245 2.38 -18.67 13.78
C ASP A 245 1.52 -18.54 12.51
N VAL A 246 1.39 -17.32 11.99
CA VAL A 246 0.64 -17.07 10.75
C VAL A 246 1.30 -17.77 9.56
N LEU A 247 2.63 -17.66 9.40
CA LEU A 247 3.36 -18.32 8.32
C LEU A 247 3.28 -19.85 8.43
N ALA A 248 3.36 -20.42 9.64
CA ALA A 248 3.22 -21.85 9.84
C ALA A 248 1.83 -22.36 9.41
N VAL A 249 0.76 -21.60 9.71
CA VAL A 249 -0.59 -21.94 9.26
C VAL A 249 -0.73 -21.79 7.75
N LEU A 250 -0.20 -20.70 7.17
CA LEU A 250 -0.21 -20.46 5.72
C LEU A 250 0.45 -21.60 4.94
N ALA A 251 1.60 -22.10 5.40
CA ALA A 251 2.28 -23.25 4.77
C ALA A 251 1.39 -24.48 4.72
N THR A 252 0.62 -24.78 5.78
CA THR A 252 -0.28 -25.94 5.80
C THR A 252 -1.51 -25.77 4.91
N ILE A 253 -1.94 -24.54 4.64
CA ILE A 253 -3.08 -24.27 3.74
C ILE A 253 -2.64 -24.44 2.28
N ALA A 254 -1.44 -24.02 1.93
CA ALA A 254 -0.88 -24.13 0.58
C ALA A 254 -0.64 -25.58 0.14
N GLU A 255 -0.47 -26.51 1.10
CA GLU A 255 -0.26 -27.95 0.83
C GLU A 255 -1.56 -28.74 0.57
N VAL A 256 -2.73 -28.16 0.78
CA VAL A 256 -4.02 -28.81 0.52
C VAL A 256 -4.40 -28.57 -0.94
N PRO A 257 -4.39 -29.58 -1.84
CA PRO A 257 -4.85 -29.44 -3.21
C PRO A 257 -6.32 -29.01 -3.23
N ALA A 258 -6.66 -28.08 -4.13
CA ALA A 258 -8.02 -27.62 -4.36
C ALA A 258 -8.92 -28.70 -4.97
#